data_7a77f4d76447f8463e736e6c91b1b60c
#
_entry.id   7a77f4d76447f8463e736e6c91b1b60c
#
_cell.length_a   1.000
_cell.length_b   1.000
_cell.length_c   1.000
_cell.angle_alpha   90.00
_cell.angle_beta   90.00
_cell.angle_gamma   90.00
#
_symmetry.space_group_name_H-M   'P 1'
#
loop_
_entity.id
_entity.type
_entity.pdbx_description
1 polymer ?
#
loop_
_entity_poly.entity_id
_entity_poly.type
_entity_poly.pdbx_seq_one_letter_code
_entity_poly.pdbx_strand_id
1 'polypeptide(L)'
;FMARLTDIPFLRVIPSQANYFLCQITEKYTSEELTRRLLMDFNILIKDCDNKDGLKNKNYVRIAVRDQKDNNTLVNALKTL
;
A
#
# COMPACT_ATOMS: atom_id res chain seq x y z
N PHE A 1 10.81 -7.07 -3.52
CA PHE A 1 9.46 -6.57 -3.22
C PHE A 1 9.38 -5.05 -3.29
N MET A 2 10.31 -4.34 -2.66
CA MET A 2 10.32 -2.88 -2.68
C MET A 2 10.40 -2.33 -4.10
N ALA A 3 11.28 -2.86 -4.94
CA ALA A 3 11.43 -2.41 -6.32
C ALA A 3 10.14 -2.59 -7.12
N ARG A 4 9.40 -3.66 -6.87
CA ARG A 4 8.13 -3.90 -7.54
C ARG A 4 7.04 -2.93 -7.08
N LEU A 5 7.04 -2.55 -5.81
CA LEU A 5 6.11 -1.52 -5.32
C LEU A 5 6.43 -0.16 -5.91
N THR A 6 7.70 0.15 -6.10
CA THR A 6 8.13 1.42 -6.70
C THR A 6 7.64 1.56 -8.15
N ASP A 7 7.37 0.45 -8.83
CA ASP A 7 6.85 0.47 -10.20
C ASP A 7 5.35 0.78 -10.28
N ILE A 8 4.65 0.85 -9.16
CA ILE A 8 3.23 1.21 -9.15
C ILE A 8 3.11 2.73 -9.26
N PRO A 9 2.48 3.26 -10.34
CA PRO A 9 2.50 4.70 -10.62
C PRO A 9 1.92 5.59 -9.53
N PHE A 10 0.92 5.10 -8.80
CA PHE A 10 0.23 5.91 -7.80
C PHE A 10 0.76 5.69 -6.37
N LEU A 11 1.88 4.96 -6.23
CA LEU A 11 2.51 4.74 -4.92
C LEU A 11 3.88 5.41 -4.86
N ARG A 12 4.13 6.11 -3.76
CA ARG A 12 5.46 6.59 -3.40
C ARG A 12 5.92 5.79 -2.19
N VAL A 13 6.89 4.91 -2.38
CA VAL A 13 7.40 4.04 -1.32
C VAL A 13 8.42 4.77 -0.50
N ILE A 14 8.23 4.74 0.84
CA ILE A 14 9.19 5.32 1.78
C ILE A 14 9.90 4.14 2.45
N PRO A 15 11.20 3.96 2.20
CA PRO A 15 11.94 2.84 2.78
C PRO A 15 11.86 2.82 4.29
N SER A 16 11.75 1.61 4.86
CA SER A 16 11.71 1.40 6.31
C SER A 16 12.60 0.23 6.66
N GLN A 17 13.15 0.24 7.87
CA GLN A 17 13.93 -0.88 8.38
C GLN A 17 13.06 -1.90 9.13
N ALA A 18 11.78 -1.62 9.29
CA ALA A 18 10.82 -2.52 9.92
C ALA A 18 10.27 -3.53 8.90
N ASN A 19 9.40 -4.42 9.36
CA ASN A 19 8.79 -5.47 8.52
C ASN A 19 7.65 -4.93 7.67
N TYR A 20 7.69 -3.66 7.32
CA TYR A 20 6.66 -3.04 6.48
C TYR A 20 7.26 -1.86 5.71
N PHE A 21 6.54 -1.42 4.68
CA PHE A 21 6.83 -0.18 3.98
C PHE A 21 5.70 0.81 4.21
N LEU A 22 6.07 2.07 4.46
CA LEU A 22 5.13 3.16 4.46
C LEU A 22 5.03 3.68 3.03
N CYS A 23 3.82 3.75 2.48
CA CYS A 23 3.60 4.19 1.11
C CYS A 23 2.60 5.33 1.09
N GLN A 24 2.88 6.35 0.28
CA GLN A 24 1.93 7.44 0.04
C GLN A 24 1.24 7.21 -1.30
N ILE A 25 -0.10 7.30 -1.29
CA ILE A 25 -0.87 7.24 -2.52
C ILE A 25 -0.90 8.66 -3.10
N THR A 26 -0.35 8.81 -4.30
CA THR A 26 -0.15 10.13 -4.91
C THR A 26 -1.27 10.52 -5.86
N GLU A 27 -2.04 9.57 -6.36
CA GLU A 27 -3.14 9.82 -7.30
C GLU A 27 -4.10 8.65 -7.32
N LYS A 28 -5.21 8.76 -8.02
CA LYS A 28 -6.25 7.76 -8.26
C LYS A 28 -7.12 7.45 -7.05
N TYR A 29 -6.52 7.18 -5.89
CA TYR A 29 -7.25 6.69 -4.71
C TYR A 29 -6.82 7.45 -3.47
N THR A 30 -7.74 7.56 -2.50
CA THR A 30 -7.37 7.90 -1.12
C THR A 30 -6.87 6.63 -0.43
N SER A 31 -6.23 6.80 0.74
CA SER A 31 -5.77 5.65 1.52
C SER A 31 -6.94 4.76 1.94
N GLU A 32 -8.07 5.36 2.29
CA GLU A 32 -9.28 4.61 2.64
C GLU A 32 -9.82 3.82 1.46
N GLU A 33 -9.91 4.44 0.30
CA GLU A 33 -10.41 3.79 -0.91
C GLU A 33 -9.55 2.61 -1.32
N LEU A 34 -8.22 2.79 -1.33
CA LEU A 34 -7.31 1.71 -1.71
C LEU A 34 -7.38 0.56 -0.71
N THR A 35 -7.38 0.86 0.59
CA THR A 35 -7.48 -0.15 1.63
C THR A 35 -8.75 -0.97 1.46
N ARG A 36 -9.87 -0.30 1.23
CA ARG A 36 -11.16 -0.96 1.03
C ARG A 36 -11.19 -1.80 -0.24
N ARG A 37 -10.67 -1.26 -1.35
CA ARG A 37 -10.65 -1.97 -2.63
C ARG A 37 -9.82 -3.26 -2.56
N LEU A 38 -8.65 -3.19 -1.93
CA LEU A 38 -7.80 -4.38 -1.78
C LEU A 38 -8.49 -5.44 -0.92
N LEU A 39 -9.16 -5.03 0.14
CA LEU A 39 -9.86 -5.98 1.00
C LEU A 39 -11.08 -6.58 0.31
N MET A 40 -11.91 -5.76 -0.32
CA MET A 40 -13.17 -6.21 -0.90
C MET A 40 -13.00 -7.01 -2.19
N ASP A 41 -12.08 -6.58 -3.06
CA ASP A 41 -11.93 -7.17 -4.39
C ASP A 41 -10.87 -8.28 -4.43
N PHE A 42 -9.88 -8.22 -3.56
CA PHE A 42 -8.72 -9.13 -3.59
C PHE A 42 -8.47 -9.86 -2.28
N ASN A 43 -9.25 -9.56 -1.24
CA ASN A 43 -9.07 -10.13 0.09
C ASN A 43 -7.65 -9.89 0.65
N ILE A 44 -7.10 -8.72 0.38
CA ILE A 44 -5.77 -8.30 0.84
C ILE A 44 -5.95 -7.18 1.85
N LEU A 45 -5.33 -7.33 3.02
CA LEU A 45 -5.40 -6.34 4.09
C LEU A 45 -4.11 -5.53 4.16
N ILE A 46 -4.23 -4.21 3.99
CA ILE A 46 -3.17 -3.25 4.30
C ILE A 46 -3.71 -2.30 5.35
N LYS A 47 -2.84 -1.51 5.95
CA LYS A 47 -3.25 -0.59 7.02
C LYS A 47 -3.35 0.84 6.50
N ASP A 48 -4.52 1.44 6.67
CA ASP A 48 -4.74 2.87 6.42
C ASP A 48 -4.14 3.66 7.57
N CYS A 49 -3.21 4.57 7.27
CA CYS A 49 -2.52 5.40 8.26
C CYS A 49 -3.04 6.85 8.26
N ASP A 50 -4.16 7.11 7.61
CA ASP A 50 -4.66 8.47 7.43
C ASP A 50 -5.04 9.16 8.75
N ASN A 51 -5.42 8.39 9.78
CA ASN A 51 -5.79 8.96 11.09
C ASN A 51 -4.61 9.09 12.05
N LYS A 52 -3.39 8.79 11.64
CA LYS A 52 -2.24 8.92 12.52
C LYS A 52 -1.75 10.36 12.57
N ASP A 53 -1.22 10.76 13.73
CA ASP A 53 -0.65 12.09 13.89
C ASP A 53 0.46 12.31 12.86
N GLY A 54 0.42 13.47 12.20
CA GLY A 54 1.37 13.82 11.18
C GLY A 54 1.11 13.20 9.81
N LEU A 55 0.18 12.24 9.70
CA LEU A 55 -0.14 11.56 8.44
C LEU A 55 -1.57 11.82 7.97
N LYS A 56 -2.36 12.54 8.76
CA LYS A 56 -3.77 12.79 8.45
C LYS A 56 -3.91 13.56 7.13
N ASN A 57 -4.82 13.10 6.27
CA ASN A 57 -5.12 13.70 4.97
C ASN A 57 -3.96 13.65 3.98
N LYS A 58 -2.98 12.78 4.21
CA LYS A 58 -1.82 12.62 3.32
C LYS A 58 -1.83 11.31 2.55
N ASN A 59 -2.82 10.45 2.80
CA ASN A 59 -3.03 9.18 2.09
C ASN A 59 -1.85 8.21 2.24
N TYR A 60 -1.37 8.04 3.46
CA TYR A 60 -0.36 7.03 3.77
C TYR A 60 -1.00 5.70 4.09
N VAL A 61 -0.39 4.62 3.61
CA VAL A 61 -0.75 3.25 3.98
C VAL A 61 0.49 2.49 4.38
N ARG A 62 0.31 1.46 5.21
CA ARG A 62 1.40 0.59 5.64
C ARG A 62 1.21 -0.79 5.03
N ILE A 63 2.21 -1.25 4.31
CA ILE A 63 2.18 -2.54 3.61
C ILE A 63 3.21 -3.44 4.28
N ALA A 64 2.74 -4.54 4.89
CA ALA A 64 3.63 -5.49 5.58
C ALA A 64 4.42 -6.30 4.56
N VAL A 65 5.68 -6.56 4.87
CA VAL A 65 6.51 -7.49 4.09
C VAL A 65 6.13 -8.90 4.52
N ARG A 66 5.71 -9.70 3.57
CA ARG A 66 5.28 -11.08 3.79
C ARG A 66 6.14 -12.03 2.95
N ASP A 67 5.69 -13.27 2.79
CA ASP A 67 6.40 -14.19 1.92
C ASP A 67 6.24 -13.77 0.45
N GLN A 68 7.02 -14.41 -0.42
CA GLN A 68 7.04 -14.05 -1.85
C GLN A 68 5.67 -14.22 -2.51
N LYS A 69 4.92 -15.25 -2.14
CA LYS A 69 3.61 -15.49 -2.71
C LYS A 69 2.62 -14.36 -2.38
N ASP A 70 2.57 -13.97 -1.11
CA ASP A 70 1.68 -12.89 -0.68
C ASP A 70 2.09 -11.55 -1.28
N ASN A 71 3.39 -11.28 -1.33
CA ASN A 71 3.92 -10.06 -1.94
C ASN A 71 3.57 -9.99 -3.42
N ASN A 72 3.68 -11.10 -4.14
CA ASN A 72 3.32 -11.15 -5.56
C ASN A 72 1.83 -10.90 -5.76
N THR A 73 0.99 -11.47 -4.91
CA THR A 73 -0.46 -11.27 -4.97
C THR A 73 -0.81 -9.80 -4.79
N LEU A 74 -0.19 -9.14 -3.83
CA LEU A 74 -0.41 -7.71 -3.59
C LEU A 74 0.03 -6.86 -4.80
N VAL A 75 1.21 -7.10 -5.33
CA VAL A 75 1.72 -6.32 -6.46
C VAL A 75 0.82 -6.51 -7.68
N ASN A 76 0.38 -7.72 -7.95
CA ASN A 76 -0.52 -7.99 -9.07
C ASN A 76 -1.86 -7.30 -8.90
N ALA A 77 -2.41 -7.29 -7.67
CA ALA A 77 -3.64 -6.58 -7.37
C ALA A 77 -3.49 -5.07 -7.61
N LEU A 78 -2.39 -4.48 -7.15
CA LEU A 78 -2.12 -3.05 -7.34
C LEU A 78 -1.98 -2.70 -8.82
N LYS A 79 -1.38 -3.57 -9.63
CA LYS A 79 -1.25 -3.34 -11.07
C LYS A 79 -2.59 -3.39 -11.79
N THR A 80 -3.55 -4.11 -11.24
CA THR A 80 -4.90 -4.23 -11.82
C THR A 80 -5.75 -2.99 -11.52
N LEU A 81 -5.48 -2.32 -10.42
CA LEU A 81 -6.19 -1.09 -10.04
C LEU A 81 -5.65 0.13 -10.83
#